data_a011e0f0a7c128ae45b3a943d529243c
#
_entry.id   a011e0f0a7c128ae45b3a943d529243c
#
_cell.length_a   1.000
_cell.length_b   1.000
_cell.length_c   1.000
_cell.angle_alpha   90.00
_cell.angle_beta   90.00
_cell.angle_gamma   90.00
#
_symmetry.space_group_name_H-M   'P 1'
#
loop_
_entity.id
_entity.type
_entity.pdbx_description
1 polymer ?
#
loop_
_entity_poly.entity_id
_entity_poly.type
_entity_poly.pdbx_seq_one_letter_code
_entity_poly.pdbx_strand_id
1 'polypeptide(L)'
;MINVAILFGGISTEHDISLKSADNVIAALDSKRFCPVLIGIDRNGSWFHYTGDLADVVTGAWEEHDCAPVVLIPGSAPDARGGFLELVDGEFRELEVDVALPVLHGQGGEDGTVQGALEVCGVPYVGCGVLASAVCMDKDASHRLAAAAGVRSPKCEVLYRGATAEDEAAVVEKCGGYPVFVKPARGGSSIGVSKANDADEYRKALDAAFALDEKVAVEENITGVEVGCAVVGDAVHGVRMGEVDEIVVHGDGFFRIHLEKDPGANTELRCPSELP
;
A
#
# COMPACT_ATOMS: atom_id res chain seq x y z
N MET A 1 -18.49 13.97 18.48
CA MET A 1 -17.49 12.96 18.10
C MET A 1 -17.16 13.18 16.65
N ILE A 2 -15.97 12.82 16.21
CA ILE A 2 -15.56 12.88 14.82
C ILE A 2 -15.88 11.53 14.16
N ASN A 3 -16.67 11.53 13.11
CA ASN A 3 -17.01 10.33 12.34
C ASN A 3 -15.89 10.03 11.35
N VAL A 4 -15.23 8.88 11.56
CA VAL A 4 -14.06 8.47 10.77
C VAL A 4 -14.46 7.30 9.87
N ALA A 5 -14.51 7.51 8.56
CA ALA A 5 -14.70 6.41 7.62
C ALA A 5 -13.42 5.57 7.55
N ILE A 6 -13.44 4.38 8.11
CA ILE A 6 -12.35 3.41 8.01
C ILE A 6 -12.55 2.64 6.71
N LEU A 7 -11.68 2.90 5.71
CA LEU A 7 -11.73 2.19 4.43
C LEU A 7 -10.83 0.97 4.51
N PHE A 8 -11.36 -0.24 4.26
CA PHE A 8 -10.63 -1.50 4.37
C PHE A 8 -10.96 -2.47 3.23
N GLY A 9 -10.13 -3.50 3.04
CA GLY A 9 -10.26 -4.47 1.96
C GLY A 9 -9.54 -4.02 0.68
N GLY A 10 -10.30 -3.86 -0.42
CA GLY A 10 -9.78 -3.39 -1.71
C GLY A 10 -9.45 -4.50 -2.69
N ILE A 11 -9.18 -4.11 -3.95
CA ILE A 11 -8.95 -5.02 -5.08
C ILE A 11 -7.55 -5.64 -5.12
N SER A 12 -6.63 -5.15 -4.28
CA SER A 12 -5.24 -5.59 -4.33
C SER A 12 -5.05 -7.01 -3.80
N THR A 13 -3.89 -7.59 -4.11
CA THR A 13 -3.45 -8.87 -3.54
C THR A 13 -3.23 -8.80 -2.02
N GLU A 14 -3.23 -7.60 -1.46
CA GLU A 14 -3.04 -7.31 -0.04
C GLU A 14 -4.37 -7.12 0.73
N HIS A 15 -5.50 -7.50 0.13
CA HIS A 15 -6.84 -7.37 0.72
C HIS A 15 -6.91 -7.91 2.16
N ASP A 16 -6.46 -9.15 2.38
CA ASP A 16 -6.52 -9.79 3.71
C ASP A 16 -5.62 -9.09 4.75
N ILE A 17 -4.57 -8.41 4.29
CA ILE A 17 -3.70 -7.61 5.16
C ILE A 17 -4.45 -6.36 5.60
N SER A 18 -5.20 -5.74 4.68
CA SER A 18 -6.03 -4.58 4.99
C SER A 18 -7.10 -4.90 6.04
N LEU A 19 -7.75 -6.07 5.98
CA LEU A 19 -8.74 -6.49 6.97
C LEU A 19 -8.13 -6.54 8.39
N LYS A 20 -6.96 -7.15 8.53
CA LYS A 20 -6.23 -7.23 9.81
C LYS A 20 -5.75 -5.87 10.30
N SER A 21 -5.27 -5.03 9.38
CA SER A 21 -4.82 -3.67 9.71
C SER A 21 -5.98 -2.81 10.19
N ALA A 22 -7.17 -2.96 9.60
CA ALA A 22 -8.36 -2.25 10.01
C ALA A 22 -8.79 -2.62 11.44
N ASP A 23 -8.76 -3.90 11.81
CA ASP A 23 -9.06 -4.35 13.18
C ASP A 23 -8.11 -3.68 14.20
N ASN A 24 -6.81 -3.71 13.92
CA ASN A 24 -5.81 -3.07 14.79
C ASN A 24 -6.04 -1.55 14.92
N VAL A 25 -6.37 -0.87 13.82
CA VAL A 25 -6.64 0.57 13.82
C VAL A 25 -7.89 0.88 14.63
N ILE A 26 -8.98 0.14 14.41
CA ILE A 26 -10.24 0.33 15.14
C ILE A 26 -10.05 0.09 16.64
N ALA A 27 -9.32 -0.96 17.01
CA ALA A 27 -9.01 -1.26 18.41
C ALA A 27 -8.18 -0.15 19.10
N ALA A 28 -7.37 0.58 18.33
CA ALA A 28 -6.52 1.69 18.83
C ALA A 28 -7.24 3.05 18.85
N LEU A 29 -8.42 3.18 18.25
CA LEU A 29 -9.16 4.44 18.23
C LEU A 29 -9.66 4.84 19.62
N ASP A 30 -9.47 6.10 19.97
CA ASP A 30 -10.06 6.69 21.18
C ASP A 30 -11.58 6.88 20.97
N SER A 31 -12.38 5.95 21.46
CA SER A 31 -13.83 5.94 21.34
C SER A 31 -14.54 7.13 22.01
N LYS A 32 -13.81 7.94 22.81
CA LYS A 32 -14.35 9.21 23.37
C LYS A 32 -14.31 10.35 22.37
N ARG A 33 -13.46 10.25 21.36
CA ARG A 33 -13.22 11.29 20.36
C ARG A 33 -13.73 10.91 18.98
N PHE A 34 -13.60 9.64 18.60
CA PHE A 34 -13.84 9.12 17.25
C PHE A 34 -14.97 8.09 17.25
N CYS A 35 -15.79 8.15 16.21
CA CYS A 35 -16.82 7.17 15.89
C CYS A 35 -16.45 6.51 14.55
N PRO A 36 -16.10 5.22 14.51
CA PRO A 36 -15.78 4.57 13.26
C PRO A 36 -17.04 4.35 12.42
N VAL A 37 -16.95 4.68 11.13
CA VAL A 37 -17.90 4.31 10.06
C VAL A 37 -17.15 3.32 9.17
N LEU A 38 -17.60 2.07 9.14
CA LEU A 38 -16.86 0.99 8.48
C LEU A 38 -17.23 0.92 7.00
N ILE A 39 -16.28 1.21 6.12
CA ILE A 39 -16.44 1.14 4.68
C ILE A 39 -15.57 0.03 4.11
N GLY A 40 -16.19 -1.12 3.86
CA GLY A 40 -15.53 -2.26 3.24
C GLY A 40 -15.53 -2.14 1.72
N ILE A 41 -14.42 -2.50 1.10
CA ILE A 41 -14.27 -2.58 -0.35
C ILE A 41 -13.98 -4.04 -0.69
N ASP A 42 -14.88 -4.67 -1.43
CA ASP A 42 -14.72 -6.07 -1.83
C ASP A 42 -13.61 -6.26 -2.87
N ARG A 43 -13.31 -7.51 -3.20
CA ARG A 43 -12.27 -7.85 -4.21
C ARG A 43 -12.65 -7.45 -5.64
N ASN A 44 -13.92 -7.10 -5.89
CA ASN A 44 -14.39 -6.60 -7.17
C ASN A 44 -14.36 -5.06 -7.24
N GLY A 45 -14.04 -4.39 -6.12
CA GLY A 45 -13.99 -2.93 -6.02
C GLY A 45 -15.35 -2.28 -5.68
N SER A 46 -16.33 -3.06 -5.23
CA SER A 46 -17.60 -2.52 -4.74
C SER A 46 -17.46 -2.06 -3.29
N TRP A 47 -18.08 -0.95 -2.97
CA TRP A 47 -18.00 -0.31 -1.66
C TRP A 47 -19.26 -0.56 -0.86
N PHE A 48 -19.10 -0.84 0.44
CA PHE A 48 -20.20 -1.15 1.34
C PHE A 48 -20.02 -0.47 2.69
N HIS A 49 -21.09 0.10 3.24
CA HIS A 49 -21.14 0.43 4.66
C HIS A 49 -21.49 -0.84 5.45
N TYR A 50 -20.57 -1.24 6.30
CA TYR A 50 -20.72 -2.42 7.14
C TYR A 50 -21.11 -2.02 8.56
N THR A 51 -22.14 -2.66 9.10
CA THR A 51 -22.68 -2.36 10.44
C THR A 51 -22.70 -3.55 11.39
N GLY A 52 -22.10 -4.68 10.97
CA GLY A 52 -22.04 -5.91 11.73
C GLY A 52 -20.90 -5.98 12.76
N ASP A 53 -20.53 -7.19 13.17
CA ASP A 53 -19.49 -7.43 14.18
C ASP A 53 -18.08 -7.23 13.59
N LEU A 54 -17.21 -6.55 14.34
CA LEU A 54 -15.81 -6.34 13.95
C LEU A 54 -15.03 -7.66 13.76
N ALA A 55 -15.39 -8.72 14.48
CA ALA A 55 -14.76 -10.02 14.30
C ALA A 55 -14.91 -10.57 12.86
N ASP A 56 -15.98 -10.20 12.17
CA ASP A 56 -16.23 -10.63 10.80
C ASP A 56 -15.36 -9.88 9.77
N VAL A 57 -14.89 -8.68 10.11
CA VAL A 57 -13.94 -7.93 9.27
C VAL A 57 -12.66 -8.73 9.10
N VAL A 58 -12.07 -9.21 10.21
CA VAL A 58 -10.79 -9.96 10.18
C VAL A 58 -10.89 -11.26 9.41
N THR A 59 -12.04 -11.95 9.52
CA THR A 59 -12.26 -13.25 8.86
C THR A 59 -12.66 -13.12 7.41
N GLY A 60 -13.06 -11.92 6.97
CA GLY A 60 -13.64 -11.67 5.64
C GLY A 60 -15.14 -11.97 5.53
N ALA A 61 -15.78 -12.42 6.63
CA ALA A 61 -17.21 -12.75 6.63
C ALA A 61 -18.11 -11.50 6.54
N TRP A 62 -17.56 -10.31 6.73
CA TRP A 62 -18.28 -9.03 6.61
C TRP A 62 -19.01 -8.86 5.27
N GLU A 63 -18.50 -9.48 4.17
CA GLU A 63 -19.11 -9.39 2.84
C GLU A 63 -20.46 -10.11 2.73
N GLU A 64 -20.78 -11.00 3.67
CA GLU A 64 -21.96 -11.87 3.59
C GLU A 64 -23.23 -11.27 4.20
N HIS A 65 -23.11 -10.27 5.08
CA HIS A 65 -24.24 -9.71 5.83
C HIS A 65 -23.97 -8.28 6.33
N ASP A 66 -25.02 -7.59 6.74
CA ASP A 66 -24.99 -6.25 7.35
C ASP A 66 -24.28 -5.18 6.52
N CYS A 67 -24.34 -5.33 5.18
CA CYS A 67 -23.72 -4.46 4.19
C CYS A 67 -24.78 -3.67 3.41
N ALA A 68 -24.62 -2.36 3.34
CA ALA A 68 -25.35 -1.49 2.43
C ALA A 68 -24.40 -0.95 1.35
N PRO A 69 -24.74 -1.04 0.04
CA PRO A 69 -23.91 -0.47 -1.01
C PRO A 69 -23.64 1.02 -0.79
N VAL A 70 -22.41 1.44 -1.05
CA VAL A 70 -21.98 2.84 -0.90
C VAL A 70 -21.52 3.39 -2.24
N VAL A 71 -21.86 4.64 -2.49
CA VAL A 71 -21.35 5.44 -3.61
C VAL A 71 -20.74 6.74 -3.10
N LEU A 72 -19.70 7.18 -3.78
CA LEU A 72 -19.09 8.49 -3.58
C LEU A 72 -19.78 9.53 -4.46
N ILE A 73 -20.11 10.67 -3.89
CA ILE A 73 -20.69 11.79 -4.64
C ILE A 73 -19.68 12.93 -4.70
N PRO A 74 -19.30 13.39 -5.90
CA PRO A 74 -18.51 14.60 -6.06
C PRO A 74 -19.23 15.83 -5.47
N GLY A 75 -18.48 16.72 -4.81
CA GLY A 75 -18.98 18.02 -4.41
C GLY A 75 -19.37 18.86 -5.64
N SER A 76 -20.64 19.26 -5.74
CA SER A 76 -21.17 19.90 -6.95
C SER A 76 -21.18 21.43 -6.89
N ALA A 77 -20.82 22.03 -5.76
CA ALA A 77 -20.75 23.49 -5.59
C ALA A 77 -19.69 23.85 -4.52
N PRO A 78 -19.20 25.10 -4.48
CA PRO A 78 -18.19 25.54 -3.51
C PRO A 78 -18.57 25.29 -2.04
N ASP A 79 -19.88 25.24 -1.75
CA ASP A 79 -20.41 25.00 -0.41
C ASP A 79 -21.08 23.62 -0.26
N ALA A 80 -21.16 22.82 -1.33
CA ALA A 80 -21.71 21.47 -1.30
C ALA A 80 -20.55 20.47 -1.11
N ARG A 81 -20.43 19.94 0.09
CA ARG A 81 -19.58 18.77 0.31
C ARG A 81 -20.18 17.60 -0.45
N GLY A 82 -19.38 16.96 -1.27
CA GLY A 82 -19.66 15.61 -1.68
C GLY A 82 -19.51 14.67 -0.47
N GLY A 83 -19.62 13.38 -0.65
CA GLY A 83 -19.50 12.48 0.49
C GLY A 83 -19.84 11.04 0.12
N PHE A 84 -20.27 10.33 1.13
CA PHE A 84 -20.67 8.93 1.02
C PHE A 84 -22.19 8.85 1.09
N LEU A 85 -22.81 8.13 0.16
CA LEU A 85 -24.20 7.71 0.25
C LEU A 85 -24.28 6.20 0.36
N GLU A 86 -25.09 5.71 1.27
CA GLU A 86 -25.48 4.32 1.35
C GLU A 86 -26.87 4.09 0.69
N LEU A 87 -27.06 2.92 0.11
CA LEU A 87 -28.33 2.50 -0.47
C LEU A 87 -29.06 1.57 0.52
N VAL A 88 -30.13 2.06 1.15
CA VAL A 88 -30.93 1.30 2.11
C VAL A 88 -32.39 1.35 1.66
N ASP A 89 -33.05 0.19 1.56
CA ASP A 89 -34.45 0.04 1.15
C ASP A 89 -34.79 0.72 -0.20
N GLY A 90 -33.82 0.80 -1.12
CA GLY A 90 -33.97 1.43 -2.42
C GLY A 90 -33.83 2.96 -2.42
N GLU A 91 -33.48 3.55 -1.29
CA GLU A 91 -33.26 4.98 -1.13
C GLU A 91 -31.80 5.27 -0.77
N PHE A 92 -31.21 6.33 -1.36
CA PHE A 92 -29.90 6.82 -0.97
C PHE A 92 -30.01 7.67 0.30
N ARG A 93 -29.15 7.38 1.27
CA ARG A 93 -29.02 8.14 2.52
C ARG A 93 -27.59 8.63 2.68
N GLU A 94 -27.42 9.84 3.15
CA GLU A 94 -26.10 10.40 3.45
C GLU A 94 -25.49 9.70 4.67
N LEU A 95 -24.22 9.28 4.54
CA LEU A 95 -23.41 8.86 5.65
C LEU A 95 -22.64 10.06 6.20
N GLU A 96 -22.83 10.34 7.47
CA GLU A 96 -22.10 11.40 8.16
C GLU A 96 -20.64 11.00 8.36
N VAL A 97 -19.75 11.54 7.52
CA VAL A 97 -18.30 11.32 7.58
C VAL A 97 -17.58 12.66 7.66
N ASP A 98 -16.76 12.83 8.68
CA ASP A 98 -15.93 14.04 8.86
C ASP A 98 -14.56 13.87 8.21
N VAL A 99 -14.01 12.67 8.22
CA VAL A 99 -12.70 12.32 7.67
C VAL A 99 -12.64 10.85 7.29
N ALA A 100 -11.96 10.54 6.19
CA ALA A 100 -11.66 9.16 5.80
C ALA A 100 -10.26 8.75 6.30
N LEU A 101 -10.15 7.52 6.75
CA LEU A 101 -8.89 6.85 7.09
C LEU A 101 -8.74 5.61 6.22
N PRO A 102 -8.08 5.72 5.06
CA PRO A 102 -7.76 4.56 4.23
C PRO A 102 -6.78 3.63 4.96
N VAL A 103 -7.23 2.42 5.26
CA VAL A 103 -6.43 1.32 5.80
C VAL A 103 -6.27 0.26 4.71
N LEU A 104 -6.11 0.73 3.50
CA LEU A 104 -5.95 -0.06 2.29
C LEU A 104 -4.47 -0.27 2.00
N HIS A 105 -4.12 -1.40 1.38
CA HIS A 105 -2.77 -1.71 0.98
C HIS A 105 -2.67 -1.96 -0.52
N GLY A 106 -1.55 -1.57 -1.12
CA GLY A 106 -1.24 -1.82 -2.52
C GLY A 106 -2.10 -0.99 -3.50
N GLN A 107 -2.37 -1.61 -4.64
CA GLN A 107 -3.07 -0.97 -5.75
C GLN A 107 -4.51 -0.56 -5.36
N GLY A 108 -4.91 0.65 -5.76
CA GLY A 108 -6.20 1.24 -5.43
C GLY A 108 -6.24 1.93 -4.06
N GLY A 109 -5.35 1.57 -3.14
CA GLY A 109 -5.26 2.12 -1.78
C GLY A 109 -4.09 3.06 -1.56
N GLU A 110 -2.91 2.72 -2.09
CA GLU A 110 -1.66 3.47 -1.86
C GLU A 110 -1.13 4.17 -3.12
N ASP A 111 -1.81 4.06 -4.25
CA ASP A 111 -1.40 4.57 -5.57
C ASP A 111 -1.99 5.94 -5.96
N GLY A 112 -2.71 6.57 -5.04
CA GLY A 112 -3.37 7.85 -5.28
C GLY A 112 -4.81 7.75 -5.81
N THR A 113 -5.29 6.55 -6.12
CA THR A 113 -6.62 6.33 -6.70
C THR A 113 -7.73 6.67 -5.71
N VAL A 114 -7.69 6.07 -4.52
CA VAL A 114 -8.67 6.37 -3.45
C VAL A 114 -8.54 7.80 -2.96
N GLN A 115 -7.31 8.31 -2.86
CA GLN A 115 -7.05 9.70 -2.46
C GLN A 115 -7.69 10.68 -3.45
N GLY A 116 -7.53 10.43 -4.76
CA GLY A 116 -8.16 11.24 -5.80
C GLY A 116 -9.68 11.19 -5.78
N ALA A 117 -10.27 10.04 -5.51
CA ALA A 117 -11.71 9.90 -5.34
C ALA A 117 -12.21 10.74 -4.14
N LEU A 118 -11.52 10.69 -3.01
CA LEU A 118 -11.85 11.47 -1.82
C LEU A 118 -11.68 12.98 -2.06
N GLU A 119 -10.61 13.40 -2.76
CA GLU A 119 -10.41 14.82 -3.13
C GLU A 119 -11.53 15.35 -4.03
N VAL A 120 -11.96 14.58 -5.04
CA VAL A 120 -13.07 14.96 -5.93
C VAL A 120 -14.37 15.10 -5.14
N CYS A 121 -14.55 14.30 -4.10
CA CYS A 121 -15.72 14.36 -3.21
C CYS A 121 -15.59 15.43 -2.11
N GLY A 122 -14.44 16.08 -1.97
CA GLY A 122 -14.19 17.04 -0.90
C GLY A 122 -14.15 16.43 0.50
N VAL A 123 -13.89 15.13 0.60
CA VAL A 123 -13.77 14.41 1.87
C VAL A 123 -12.32 14.49 2.36
N PRO A 124 -12.07 15.10 3.53
CA PRO A 124 -10.74 15.06 4.13
C PRO A 124 -10.31 13.62 4.42
N TYR A 125 -9.02 13.34 4.28
CA TYR A 125 -8.51 12.00 4.57
C TYR A 125 -7.15 12.02 5.25
N VAL A 126 -6.83 10.95 5.94
CA VAL A 126 -5.53 10.72 6.61
C VAL A 126 -4.62 9.97 5.66
N GLY A 127 -3.38 10.43 5.51
CA GLY A 127 -2.37 9.78 4.68
C GLY A 127 -1.72 10.72 3.65
N CYS A 128 -0.98 10.12 2.74
CA CYS A 128 -0.30 10.85 1.67
C CYS A 128 -1.31 11.35 0.62
N GLY A 129 -1.05 12.51 0.03
CA GLY A 129 -1.85 13.03 -1.08
C GLY A 129 -1.64 12.26 -2.39
N VAL A 130 -2.48 12.56 -3.38
CA VAL A 130 -2.52 11.86 -4.69
C VAL A 130 -1.14 11.73 -5.33
N LEU A 131 -0.40 12.83 -5.46
CA LEU A 131 0.91 12.82 -6.13
C LEU A 131 1.94 11.97 -5.37
N ALA A 132 2.01 12.12 -4.05
CA ALA A 132 2.97 11.37 -3.24
C ALA A 132 2.67 9.87 -3.29
N SER A 133 1.39 9.48 -3.15
CA SER A 133 0.95 8.10 -3.25
C SER A 133 1.31 7.48 -4.60
N ALA A 134 0.96 8.15 -5.72
CA ALA A 134 1.23 7.65 -7.05
C ALA A 134 2.74 7.49 -7.33
N VAL A 135 3.55 8.46 -6.91
CA VAL A 135 5.00 8.41 -7.09
C VAL A 135 5.63 7.32 -6.23
N CYS A 136 5.25 7.20 -4.96
CA CYS A 136 5.85 6.22 -4.06
C CYS A 136 5.44 4.78 -4.39
N MET A 137 4.26 4.58 -5.01
CA MET A 137 3.85 3.26 -5.49
C MET A 137 4.69 2.78 -6.67
N ASP A 138 5.08 3.65 -7.60
CA ASP A 138 5.89 3.29 -8.76
C ASP A 138 7.39 3.37 -8.43
N LYS A 139 8.04 2.21 -8.34
CA LYS A 139 9.47 2.11 -7.98
C LYS A 139 10.39 2.89 -8.89
N ASP A 140 10.13 2.95 -10.20
CA ASP A 140 10.92 3.73 -11.14
C ASP A 140 10.77 5.24 -10.86
N ALA A 141 9.53 5.71 -10.67
CA ALA A 141 9.27 7.11 -10.36
C ALA A 141 9.90 7.53 -9.02
N SER A 142 9.75 6.71 -7.99
CA SER A 142 10.33 6.98 -6.67
C SER A 142 11.87 6.99 -6.70
N HIS A 143 12.50 6.04 -7.40
CA HIS A 143 13.96 6.01 -7.58
C HIS A 143 14.49 7.27 -8.30
N ARG A 144 13.82 7.66 -9.40
CA ARG A 144 14.22 8.86 -10.15
C ARG A 144 14.11 10.14 -9.33
N LEU A 145 13.04 10.29 -8.55
CA LEU A 145 12.86 11.46 -7.69
C LEU A 145 13.81 11.45 -6.49
N ALA A 146 14.04 10.30 -5.86
CA ALA A 146 15.03 10.16 -4.80
C ALA A 146 16.44 10.53 -5.30
N ALA A 147 16.83 10.05 -6.47
CA ALA A 147 18.11 10.38 -7.09
C ALA A 147 18.21 11.89 -7.42
N ALA A 148 17.15 12.50 -7.94
CA ALA A 148 17.11 13.94 -8.22
C ALA A 148 17.20 14.79 -6.93
N ALA A 149 16.72 14.27 -5.80
CA ALA A 149 16.85 14.87 -4.49
C ALA A 149 18.22 14.59 -3.81
N GLY A 150 19.13 13.87 -4.48
CA GLY A 150 20.46 13.53 -3.95
C GLY A 150 20.44 12.38 -2.96
N VAL A 151 19.34 11.64 -2.84
CA VAL A 151 19.26 10.44 -2.00
C VAL A 151 19.92 9.27 -2.73
N ARG A 152 20.83 8.58 -2.04
CA ARG A 152 21.44 7.34 -2.58
C ARG A 152 20.38 6.26 -2.68
N SER A 153 20.21 5.74 -3.89
CA SER A 153 19.31 4.64 -4.19
C SER A 153 20.07 3.55 -4.93
N PRO A 154 19.59 2.28 -4.90
CA PRO A 154 20.11 1.25 -5.78
C PRO A 154 20.05 1.70 -7.24
N LYS A 155 20.96 1.23 -8.07
CA LYS A 155 20.76 1.33 -9.52
C LYS A 155 19.50 0.58 -9.87
N CYS A 156 18.62 1.24 -10.60
CA CYS A 156 17.33 0.70 -10.98
C CYS A 156 17.09 0.98 -12.46
N GLU A 157 16.78 -0.05 -13.20
CA GLU A 157 16.38 0.01 -14.61
C GLU A 157 15.01 -0.65 -14.76
N VAL A 158 14.29 -0.28 -15.81
CA VAL A 158 12.95 -0.83 -16.04
C VAL A 158 12.86 -1.57 -17.36
N LEU A 159 12.04 -2.63 -17.33
CA LEU A 159 11.59 -3.34 -18.51
C LEU A 159 10.09 -3.26 -18.62
N TYR A 160 9.60 -3.25 -19.85
CA TYR A 160 8.19 -3.38 -20.16
C TYR A 160 7.93 -4.72 -20.81
N ARG A 161 6.72 -5.22 -20.67
CA ARG A 161 6.29 -6.49 -21.29
C ARG A 161 6.60 -6.46 -22.80
N GLY A 162 7.29 -7.48 -23.27
CA GLY A 162 7.73 -7.60 -24.67
C GLY A 162 9.13 -7.04 -24.93
N ALA A 163 9.90 -6.72 -23.90
CA ALA A 163 11.33 -6.40 -24.02
C ALA A 163 12.09 -7.53 -24.71
N THR A 164 13.11 -7.18 -25.49
CA THR A 164 13.95 -8.16 -26.17
C THR A 164 15.00 -8.75 -25.20
N ALA A 165 15.58 -9.91 -25.59
CA ALA A 165 16.67 -10.50 -24.81
C ALA A 165 17.90 -9.57 -24.72
N GLU A 166 18.10 -8.70 -25.70
CA GLU A 166 19.16 -7.69 -25.67
C GLU A 166 18.85 -6.59 -24.64
N ASP A 167 17.59 -6.13 -24.55
CA ASP A 167 17.17 -5.17 -23.54
C ASP A 167 17.32 -5.76 -22.13
N GLU A 168 16.91 -7.01 -21.94
CA GLU A 168 17.03 -7.71 -20.66
C GLU A 168 18.49 -7.83 -20.21
N ALA A 169 19.41 -8.20 -21.11
CA ALA A 169 20.83 -8.28 -20.81
C ALA A 169 21.44 -6.91 -20.49
N ALA A 170 21.08 -5.88 -21.25
CA ALA A 170 21.56 -4.51 -21.05
C ALA A 170 21.13 -3.95 -19.68
N VAL A 171 19.92 -4.27 -19.21
CA VAL A 171 19.42 -3.87 -17.91
C VAL A 171 20.22 -4.50 -16.78
N VAL A 172 20.52 -5.79 -16.85
CA VAL A 172 21.35 -6.48 -15.86
C VAL A 172 22.76 -5.88 -15.79
N GLU A 173 23.37 -5.58 -16.95
CA GLU A 173 24.68 -4.94 -17.01
C GLU A 173 24.67 -3.56 -16.34
N LYS A 174 23.66 -2.71 -16.63
CA LYS A 174 23.51 -1.40 -16.01
C LYS A 174 23.31 -1.46 -14.49
N CYS A 175 22.64 -2.49 -14.00
CA CYS A 175 22.47 -2.76 -12.56
C CYS A 175 23.74 -3.33 -11.90
N GLY A 176 24.82 -3.55 -12.65
CA GLY A 176 26.11 -4.01 -12.10
C GLY A 176 26.34 -5.51 -12.19
N GLY A 177 25.48 -6.24 -12.91
CA GLY A 177 25.54 -7.70 -13.04
C GLY A 177 24.81 -8.44 -11.92
N TYR A 178 24.82 -9.75 -12.00
CA TYR A 178 24.20 -10.60 -10.97
C TYR A 178 24.94 -10.56 -9.63
N PRO A 179 24.23 -10.71 -8.49
CA PRO A 179 22.80 -10.88 -8.38
C PRO A 179 22.03 -9.55 -8.54
N VAL A 180 20.79 -9.65 -9.07
CA VAL A 180 19.87 -8.53 -9.17
C VAL A 180 18.53 -8.87 -8.50
N PHE A 181 17.78 -7.83 -8.10
CA PHE A 181 16.38 -7.97 -7.70
C PHE A 181 15.47 -7.63 -8.86
N VAL A 182 14.44 -8.44 -9.05
CA VAL A 182 13.39 -8.24 -10.06
C VAL A 182 12.07 -8.07 -9.32
N LYS A 183 11.36 -6.97 -9.62
CA LYS A 183 10.17 -6.56 -8.87
C LYS A 183 9.10 -6.02 -9.81
N PRO A 184 7.80 -6.33 -9.60
CA PRO A 184 6.73 -5.53 -10.19
C PRO A 184 6.92 -4.06 -9.80
N ALA A 185 6.83 -3.13 -10.75
CA ALA A 185 7.11 -1.72 -10.47
C ALA A 185 6.08 -1.12 -9.51
N ARG A 186 4.81 -1.55 -9.62
CA ARG A 186 3.67 -1.04 -8.87
C ARG A 186 3.06 -2.07 -7.91
N GLY A 187 3.90 -2.89 -7.30
CA GLY A 187 3.49 -3.88 -6.29
C GLY A 187 4.02 -3.53 -4.90
N GLY A 188 3.31 -3.96 -3.85
CA GLY A 188 3.69 -3.84 -2.44
C GLY A 188 4.01 -5.20 -1.80
N SER A 189 4.29 -5.18 -0.49
CA SER A 189 4.42 -6.37 0.37
C SER A 189 5.34 -7.48 -0.16
N SER A 190 6.34 -7.14 -0.95
CA SER A 190 7.28 -8.07 -1.60
C SER A 190 6.63 -9.13 -2.50
N ILE A 191 5.37 -8.94 -2.89
CA ILE A 191 4.68 -9.88 -3.79
C ILE A 191 5.30 -9.78 -5.19
N GLY A 192 5.73 -10.93 -5.73
CA GLY A 192 6.39 -11.01 -7.04
C GLY A 192 7.83 -10.50 -7.08
N VAL A 193 8.43 -10.21 -5.92
CA VAL A 193 9.85 -9.83 -5.82
C VAL A 193 10.71 -11.08 -5.77
N SER A 194 11.74 -11.12 -6.60
CA SER A 194 12.69 -12.23 -6.67
C SER A 194 14.12 -11.70 -6.74
N LYS A 195 15.05 -12.42 -6.08
CA LYS A 195 16.48 -12.26 -6.28
C LYS A 195 16.94 -13.26 -7.33
N ALA A 196 17.65 -12.80 -8.33
CA ALA A 196 18.20 -13.62 -9.40
C ALA A 196 19.73 -13.61 -9.34
N ASN A 197 20.33 -14.78 -9.19
CA ASN A 197 21.77 -14.95 -9.09
C ASN A 197 22.42 -15.25 -10.46
N ASP A 198 21.62 -15.62 -11.44
CA ASP A 198 22.04 -15.95 -12.80
C ASP A 198 20.92 -15.69 -13.82
N ALA A 199 21.20 -15.95 -15.09
CA ALA A 199 20.29 -15.71 -16.20
C ALA A 199 19.02 -16.60 -16.17
N ASP A 200 19.13 -17.82 -15.67
CA ASP A 200 17.98 -18.75 -15.60
C ASP A 200 17.01 -18.34 -14.50
N GLU A 201 17.54 -17.94 -13.33
CA GLU A 201 16.73 -17.35 -12.24
C GLU A 201 16.12 -16.02 -12.66
N TYR A 202 16.89 -15.19 -13.39
CA TYR A 202 16.41 -13.89 -13.88
C TYR A 202 15.22 -14.07 -14.81
N ARG A 203 15.24 -15.03 -15.74
CA ARG A 203 14.12 -15.31 -16.64
C ARG A 203 12.85 -15.67 -15.86
N LYS A 204 12.98 -16.57 -14.88
CA LYS A 204 11.85 -16.98 -14.03
C LYS A 204 11.32 -15.80 -13.21
N ALA A 205 12.20 -14.95 -12.71
CA ALA A 205 11.85 -13.75 -11.95
C ALA A 205 11.10 -12.72 -12.81
N LEU A 206 11.51 -12.52 -14.08
CA LEU A 206 10.81 -11.67 -15.03
C LEU A 206 9.40 -12.19 -15.34
N ASP A 207 9.27 -13.50 -15.60
CA ASP A 207 7.97 -14.12 -15.87
C ASP A 207 7.01 -13.93 -14.70
N ALA A 208 7.49 -14.13 -13.46
CA ALA A 208 6.71 -13.94 -12.25
C ALA A 208 6.29 -12.47 -12.05
N ALA A 209 7.22 -11.52 -12.24
CA ALA A 209 6.96 -10.10 -12.09
C ALA A 209 6.01 -9.56 -13.18
N PHE A 210 6.21 -9.99 -14.43
CA PHE A 210 5.33 -9.63 -15.54
C PHE A 210 3.93 -10.27 -15.45
N ALA A 211 3.73 -11.31 -14.67
CA ALA A 211 2.40 -11.83 -14.39
C ALA A 211 1.56 -10.83 -13.56
N LEU A 212 2.22 -9.96 -12.79
CA LEU A 212 1.60 -9.00 -11.87
C LEU A 212 1.58 -7.56 -12.39
N ASP A 213 2.57 -7.17 -13.17
CA ASP A 213 2.68 -5.81 -13.72
C ASP A 213 3.24 -5.88 -15.16
N GLU A 214 2.87 -4.93 -16.00
CA GLU A 214 3.46 -4.76 -17.34
C GLU A 214 4.79 -4.01 -17.32
N LYS A 215 5.13 -3.37 -16.17
CA LYS A 215 6.37 -2.66 -15.91
C LYS A 215 7.11 -3.35 -14.76
N VAL A 216 8.34 -3.73 -15.00
CA VAL A 216 9.19 -4.45 -14.03
C VAL A 216 10.43 -3.61 -13.74
N ALA A 217 10.74 -3.41 -12.47
CA ALA A 217 11.97 -2.81 -12.00
C ALA A 217 13.02 -3.90 -11.75
N VAL A 218 14.22 -3.67 -12.26
CA VAL A 218 15.40 -4.49 -11.98
C VAL A 218 16.38 -3.63 -11.21
N GLU A 219 16.80 -4.11 -10.05
CA GLU A 219 17.64 -3.34 -9.12
C GLU A 219 18.93 -4.08 -8.79
N GLU A 220 20.01 -3.31 -8.56
CA GLU A 220 21.25 -3.87 -8.03
C GLU A 220 21.01 -4.47 -6.65
N ASN A 221 21.76 -5.53 -6.33
CA ASN A 221 21.73 -6.12 -5.00
C ASN A 221 22.63 -5.31 -4.06
N ILE A 222 22.03 -4.64 -3.10
CA ILE A 222 22.76 -3.96 -2.02
C ILE A 222 22.78 -4.85 -0.78
N THR A 223 23.97 -5.05 -0.23
CA THR A 223 24.15 -5.73 1.06
C THR A 223 24.15 -4.71 2.17
N GLY A 224 23.35 -4.93 3.21
CA GLY A 224 23.25 -4.00 4.34
C GLY A 224 22.23 -4.48 5.36
N VAL A 225 21.95 -3.62 6.32
CA VAL A 225 20.89 -3.80 7.31
C VAL A 225 19.63 -3.11 6.82
N GLU A 226 18.50 -3.78 6.91
CA GLU A 226 17.22 -3.21 6.55
C GLU A 226 16.66 -2.44 7.75
N VAL A 227 16.32 -1.16 7.52
CA VAL A 227 15.76 -0.29 8.53
C VAL A 227 14.50 0.40 8.02
N GLY A 228 13.57 0.69 8.93
CA GLY A 228 12.38 1.46 8.68
C GLY A 228 12.31 2.71 9.57
N CYS A 229 11.56 3.71 9.15
CA CYS A 229 11.24 4.85 9.96
C CYS A 229 9.91 5.45 9.52
N ALA A 230 8.97 5.59 10.45
CA ALA A 230 7.73 6.30 10.18
C ALA A 230 7.98 7.80 10.07
N VAL A 231 7.43 8.42 9.04
CA VAL A 231 7.54 9.87 8.80
C VAL A 231 6.15 10.45 8.64
N VAL A 232 5.82 11.47 9.45
CA VAL A 232 4.52 12.15 9.43
C VAL A 232 4.73 13.65 9.27
N GLY A 233 3.96 14.28 8.40
CA GLY A 233 4.00 15.71 8.17
C GLY A 233 4.04 16.08 6.70
N ASP A 234 4.26 17.34 6.43
CA ASP A 234 4.35 17.91 5.09
C ASP A 234 5.36 19.07 5.03
N ALA A 235 5.58 19.60 3.81
CA ALA A 235 6.53 20.70 3.59
C ALA A 235 6.10 22.03 4.24
N VAL A 236 4.83 22.20 4.60
CA VAL A 236 4.29 23.44 5.18
C VAL A 236 4.34 23.40 6.71
N HIS A 237 3.94 22.28 7.31
CA HIS A 237 3.81 22.12 8.76
C HIS A 237 5.03 21.45 9.41
N GLY A 238 5.99 21.06 8.59
CA GLY A 238 7.19 20.34 9.02
C GLY A 238 6.99 18.84 9.11
N VAL A 239 8.10 18.15 9.25
CA VAL A 239 8.17 16.67 9.25
C VAL A 239 8.58 16.21 10.65
N ARG A 240 7.91 15.16 11.15
CA ARG A 240 8.27 14.43 12.36
C ARG A 240 8.70 13.03 11.96
N MET A 241 9.80 12.58 12.51
CA MET A 241 10.31 11.21 12.35
C MET A 241 10.00 10.42 13.62
N GLY A 242 9.59 9.18 13.42
CA GLY A 242 9.50 8.19 14.49
C GLY A 242 10.88 7.61 14.87
N GLU A 243 10.87 6.65 15.76
CA GLU A 243 12.06 5.83 16.04
C GLU A 243 12.42 5.00 14.80
N VAL A 244 13.70 4.77 14.61
CA VAL A 244 14.19 3.88 13.55
C VAL A 244 14.04 2.45 14.02
N ASP A 245 13.39 1.61 13.24
CA ASP A 245 13.30 0.17 13.44
C ASP A 245 14.28 -0.60 12.55
N GLU A 246 14.75 -1.73 13.03
CA GLU A 246 15.65 -2.64 12.32
C GLU A 246 14.91 -3.96 12.04
N ILE A 247 14.99 -4.40 10.80
CA ILE A 247 14.46 -5.68 10.37
C ILE A 247 15.59 -6.69 10.31
N VAL A 248 15.63 -7.59 11.29
CA VAL A 248 16.63 -8.65 11.36
C VAL A 248 16.09 -9.89 10.67
N VAL A 249 16.74 -10.30 9.59
CA VAL A 249 16.39 -11.53 8.86
C VAL A 249 17.32 -12.65 9.30
N HIS A 250 16.75 -13.76 9.80
CA HIS A 250 17.50 -14.94 10.22
C HIS A 250 17.47 -16.00 9.11
N GLY A 251 18.63 -16.57 8.75
CA GLY A 251 18.77 -17.58 7.71
C GLY A 251 18.97 -17.00 6.30
N ASP A 252 18.62 -17.78 5.28
CA ASP A 252 18.86 -17.44 3.88
C ASP A 252 17.78 -16.52 3.25
N GLY A 253 16.86 -15.99 4.06
CA GLY A 253 15.86 -15.01 3.64
C GLY A 253 16.49 -13.68 3.24
N PHE A 254 15.89 -12.97 2.28
CA PHE A 254 16.41 -11.68 1.80
C PHE A 254 15.39 -10.54 1.87
N PHE A 255 14.20 -10.80 2.43
CA PHE A 255 13.16 -9.80 2.62
C PHE A 255 12.33 -10.09 3.87
N ARG A 256 11.72 -9.02 4.42
CA ARG A 256 10.59 -9.12 5.33
C ARG A 256 9.45 -9.88 4.63
N ILE A 257 9.38 -11.19 4.88
CA ILE A 257 8.14 -11.93 4.63
C ILE A 257 7.21 -11.52 5.76
N HIS A 258 6.02 -11.02 5.45
CA HIS A 258 5.08 -10.51 6.44
C HIS A 258 5.02 -11.41 7.68
N LEU A 259 5.42 -10.87 8.82
CA LEU A 259 5.36 -11.50 10.15
C LEU A 259 3.96 -12.09 10.45
N GLU A 260 2.93 -11.58 9.76
CA GLU A 260 1.54 -11.97 9.92
C GLU A 260 1.13 -13.24 9.15
N LYS A 261 1.88 -13.63 8.11
CA LYS A 261 1.57 -14.83 7.29
C LYS A 261 2.30 -16.09 7.74
N ASP A 262 3.41 -15.94 8.45
CA ASP A 262 4.21 -17.06 8.94
C ASP A 262 4.73 -16.76 10.35
N PRO A 263 4.09 -17.30 11.41
CA PRO A 263 4.58 -17.19 12.80
C PRO A 263 5.97 -17.82 13.00
N GLY A 264 6.47 -18.57 12.02
CA GLY A 264 7.82 -19.10 11.96
C GLY A 264 8.75 -18.29 11.06
N ALA A 265 8.30 -17.12 10.58
CA ALA A 265 9.12 -16.26 9.74
C ALA A 265 10.44 -15.89 10.46
N ASN A 266 11.53 -16.10 9.73
CA ASN A 266 12.88 -15.82 10.22
C ASN A 266 13.19 -14.32 10.31
N THR A 267 12.23 -13.51 10.76
CA THR A 267 12.38 -12.06 10.88
C THR A 267 12.01 -11.58 12.27
N GLU A 268 12.82 -10.68 12.81
CA GLU A 268 12.63 -10.00 14.09
C GLU A 268 12.61 -8.49 13.83
N LEU A 269 11.64 -7.78 14.39
CA LEU A 269 11.58 -6.32 14.37
C LEU A 269 12.14 -5.78 15.68
N ARG A 270 13.20 -4.95 15.62
CA ARG A 270 13.77 -4.25 16.76
C ARG A 270 13.46 -2.76 16.67
N CYS A 271 12.73 -2.23 17.63
CA CYS A 271 12.42 -0.81 17.73
C CYS A 271 12.60 -0.33 19.18
N PRO A 272 13.49 0.64 19.45
CA PRO A 272 14.39 1.29 18.51
C PRO A 272 15.48 0.34 17.98
N SER A 273 16.06 0.67 16.81
CA SER A 273 17.21 -0.02 16.25
C SER A 273 18.42 0.06 17.18
N GLU A 274 19.23 -0.98 17.23
CA GLU A 274 20.49 -1.00 17.96
C GLU A 274 21.68 -0.45 17.13
N LEU A 275 21.40 0.04 15.92
CA LEU A 275 22.41 0.64 15.05
C LEU A 275 22.91 1.97 15.61
N PRO A 276 24.21 2.30 15.42
CA PRO A 276 24.81 3.52 15.93
C PRO A 276 24.31 4.80 15.26
#